data_ec0dc5688e7c4e8084b4d5e0cdf7e81a
#
_entry.id   ec0dc5688e7c4e8084b4d5e0cdf7e81a
#
_cell.length_a   1.000
_cell.length_b   1.000
_cell.length_c   1.000
_cell.angle_alpha   90.00
_cell.angle_beta   90.00
_cell.angle_gamma   90.00
#
_symmetry.space_group_name_H-M   'P 1'
#
loop_
_entity.id
_entity.type
_entity.pdbx_description
1 polymer ?
#
loop_
_entity_poly.entity_id
_entity_poly.type
_entity_poly.pdbx_seq_one_letter_code
_entity_poly.pdbx_strand_id
1 'polypeptide(L)'
;MQESLVERHLKTRLESRGFKVLKLYTPGQIGSMDRLILRPTYWPGPPYFIEIKRPGKKPRPLQEARYNDWRARGVAVLAYVDSLEAVNQTVDMLFAASYDAYMRTTGMSL
;
A
#
# COMPACT_ATOMS: atom_id res chain seq x y z
N MET A 1 14.40 1.47 14.32
CA MET A 1 12.92 1.54 14.36
C MET A 1 12.35 0.15 14.12
N GLN A 2 11.36 -0.21 14.87
CA GLN A 2 10.72 -1.52 14.73
C GLN A 2 9.63 -1.50 13.65
N GLU A 3 9.49 -2.63 12.97
CA GLU A 3 8.45 -2.81 11.95
C GLU A 3 7.05 -2.51 12.50
N SER A 4 6.79 -2.86 13.77
CA SER A 4 5.49 -2.62 14.43
C SER A 4 5.13 -1.14 14.56
N LEU A 5 6.11 -0.25 14.70
CA LEU A 5 5.87 1.19 14.73
C LEU A 5 5.49 1.71 13.34
N VAL A 6 6.18 1.24 12.32
CA VAL A 6 5.89 1.59 10.93
C VAL A 6 4.49 1.11 10.56
N GLU A 7 4.14 -0.12 10.91
CA GLU A 7 2.84 -0.70 10.67
C GLU A 7 1.71 0.11 11.31
N ARG A 8 1.88 0.45 12.59
CA ARG A 8 0.88 1.22 13.33
C ARG A 8 0.69 2.62 12.74
N HIS A 9 1.78 3.26 12.37
CA HIS A 9 1.74 4.59 11.77
C HIS A 9 1.02 4.57 10.43
N LEU A 10 1.32 3.58 9.59
CA LEU A 10 0.66 3.39 8.30
C LEU A 10 -0.85 3.23 8.48
N LYS A 11 -1.25 2.33 9.36
CA LYS A 11 -2.66 2.06 9.63
C LYS A 11 -3.38 3.31 10.14
N THR A 12 -2.82 3.98 11.13
CA THR A 12 -3.40 5.19 11.72
C THR A 12 -3.57 6.29 10.67
N ARG A 13 -2.53 6.54 9.88
CA ARG A 13 -2.56 7.60 8.88
C ARG A 13 -3.55 7.29 7.75
N LEU A 14 -3.55 6.08 7.25
CA LEU A 14 -4.49 5.69 6.17
C LEU A 14 -5.93 5.68 6.66
N GLU A 15 -6.18 5.10 7.83
CA GLU A 15 -7.55 5.06 8.37
C GLU A 15 -8.10 6.44 8.67
N SER A 16 -7.26 7.39 9.09
CA SER A 16 -7.68 8.77 9.31
C SER A 16 -8.17 9.45 8.02
N ARG A 17 -7.79 8.91 6.87
CA ARG A 17 -8.21 9.43 5.55
C ARG A 17 -9.25 8.54 4.87
N GLY A 18 -9.86 7.63 5.62
CA GLY A 18 -10.94 6.80 5.10
C GLY A 18 -10.53 5.51 4.43
N PHE A 19 -9.23 5.21 4.34
CA PHE A 19 -8.76 3.93 3.83
C PHE A 19 -8.96 2.84 4.88
N LYS A 20 -9.04 1.60 4.41
CA LYS A 20 -9.08 0.44 5.31
C LYS A 20 -7.83 -0.38 5.10
N VAL A 21 -7.16 -0.73 6.19
CA VAL A 21 -5.90 -1.49 6.16
C VAL A 21 -6.15 -2.89 6.69
N LEU A 22 -5.93 -3.88 5.84
CA LEU A 22 -6.07 -5.29 6.19
C LEU A 22 -4.71 -5.96 6.13
N LYS A 23 -4.48 -6.84 7.10
CA LYS A 23 -3.28 -7.65 7.13
C LYS A 23 -3.54 -8.94 6.36
N LEU A 24 -2.74 -9.22 5.34
CA LEU A 24 -2.82 -10.45 4.59
C LEU A 24 -1.78 -11.44 5.10
N TYR A 25 -2.22 -12.66 5.30
CA TYR A 25 -1.34 -13.76 5.68
C TYR A 25 -1.43 -14.84 4.62
N THR A 26 -0.29 -15.17 4.02
CA THR A 26 -0.21 -16.24 3.01
C THR A 26 0.61 -17.38 3.59
N PRO A 27 -0.01 -18.49 4.02
CA PRO A 27 0.72 -19.64 4.56
C PRO A 27 1.73 -20.18 3.54
N GLY A 28 2.92 -20.55 4.04
CA GLY A 28 3.96 -21.12 3.21
C GLY A 28 4.83 -20.10 2.48
N GLN A 29 4.55 -18.81 2.60
CA GLN A 29 5.40 -17.76 2.03
C GLN A 29 6.16 -17.05 3.16
N ILE A 30 7.44 -17.32 3.24
CA ILE A 30 8.31 -16.76 4.25
C ILE A 30 8.49 -15.26 4.01
N GLY A 31 8.21 -14.45 5.04
CA GLY A 31 8.49 -13.02 5.02
C GLY A 31 7.48 -12.14 4.30
N SER A 32 6.34 -12.69 3.88
CA SER A 32 5.31 -11.90 3.20
C SER A 32 4.20 -11.56 4.17
N MET A 33 4.34 -10.44 4.85
CA MET A 33 3.23 -9.88 5.63
C MET A 33 2.71 -8.66 4.88
N ASP A 34 1.96 -8.94 3.83
CA ASP A 34 1.42 -7.89 2.99
C ASP A 34 0.24 -7.20 3.64
N ARG A 35 0.05 -5.95 3.31
CA ARG A 35 -1.12 -5.19 3.70
C ARG A 35 -1.95 -4.92 2.47
N LEU A 36 -3.25 -5.19 2.57
CA LEU A 36 -4.23 -4.82 1.55
C LEU A 36 -4.86 -3.51 1.97
N ILE A 37 -4.78 -2.52 1.10
CA ILE A 37 -5.29 -1.19 1.37
C ILE A 37 -6.52 -0.96 0.51
N LEU A 38 -7.68 -0.86 1.14
CA LEU A 38 -8.93 -0.56 0.44
C LEU A 38 -9.11 0.95 0.36
N ARG A 39 -9.52 1.43 -0.81
CA ARG A 39 -9.75 2.86 -1.03
C ARG A 39 -10.92 3.37 -0.19
N PRO A 40 -10.96 4.68 0.10
CA PRO A 40 -12.10 5.25 0.82
C PRO A 40 -13.42 4.98 0.08
N THR A 41 -14.49 4.82 0.83
CA THR A 41 -15.82 4.58 0.23
C THR A 41 -16.29 5.74 -0.63
N TYR A 42 -15.79 6.95 -0.37
CA TYR A 42 -16.11 8.12 -1.17
C TYR A 42 -15.28 8.21 -2.47
N TRP A 43 -14.23 7.39 -2.62
CA TRP A 43 -13.43 7.29 -3.84
C TRP A 43 -13.16 5.81 -4.14
N PRO A 44 -14.19 5.02 -4.45
CA PRO A 44 -14.00 3.58 -4.66
C PRO A 44 -13.11 3.28 -5.86
N GLY A 45 -12.45 2.14 -5.80
CA GLY A 45 -11.57 1.67 -6.85
C GLY A 45 -10.77 0.45 -6.39
N PRO A 46 -9.86 -0.05 -7.25
CA PRO A 46 -9.06 -1.23 -6.92
C PRO A 46 -8.19 -1.02 -5.68
N PRO A 47 -7.89 -2.10 -4.95
CA PRO A 47 -7.03 -2.01 -3.77
C PRO A 47 -5.56 -1.80 -4.14
N TYR A 48 -4.79 -1.38 -3.13
CA TYR A 48 -3.34 -1.32 -3.20
C TYR A 48 -2.74 -2.41 -2.33
N PHE A 49 -1.50 -2.80 -2.64
CA PHE A 49 -0.72 -3.72 -1.81
C PHE A 49 0.53 -3.02 -1.32
N ILE A 50 0.78 -3.12 -0.02
CA ILE A 50 1.97 -2.55 0.61
C ILE A 50 2.66 -3.64 1.41
N GLU A 51 3.96 -3.74 1.27
CA GLU A 51 4.78 -4.58 2.14
C GLU A 51 5.52 -3.70 3.14
N ILE A 52 5.48 -4.09 4.41
CA ILE A 52 6.19 -3.40 5.48
C ILE A 52 7.50 -4.14 5.72
N LYS A 53 8.60 -3.40 5.71
CA LYS A 53 9.95 -3.93 5.93
C LYS A 53 10.64 -3.20 7.07
N ARG A 54 11.65 -3.83 7.65
CA ARG A 54 12.56 -3.18 8.58
C ARG A 54 13.39 -2.13 7.82
N PRO A 55 13.79 -1.04 8.49
CA PRO A 55 14.64 -0.04 7.85
C PRO A 55 15.88 -0.67 7.21
N GLY A 56 16.16 -0.31 5.97
CA GLY A 56 17.31 -0.81 5.23
C GLY A 56 17.14 -2.18 4.60
N LYS A 57 16.04 -2.88 4.85
CA LYS A 57 15.75 -4.17 4.21
C LYS A 57 15.05 -3.94 2.87
N LYS A 58 15.59 -4.55 1.82
CA LYS A 58 15.01 -4.50 0.48
C LYS A 58 14.22 -5.78 0.20
N PRO A 59 13.27 -5.73 -0.73
CA PRO A 59 12.59 -6.95 -1.18
C PRO A 59 13.60 -7.96 -1.72
N ARG A 60 13.37 -9.23 -1.45
CA ARG A 60 14.17 -10.30 -2.05
C ARG A 60 13.87 -10.37 -3.55
N PRO A 61 14.83 -10.88 -4.38
CA PRO A 61 14.60 -10.97 -5.84
C PRO A 61 13.30 -11.69 -6.20
N LEU A 62 12.94 -12.75 -5.46
CA LEU A 62 11.70 -13.48 -5.70
C LEU A 62 10.47 -12.63 -5.39
N GLN A 63 10.52 -11.79 -4.35
CA GLN A 63 9.45 -10.86 -4.03
C GLN A 63 9.30 -9.79 -5.10
N GLU A 64 10.41 -9.26 -5.60
CA GLU A 64 10.38 -8.28 -6.69
C GLU A 64 9.80 -8.86 -7.96
N ALA A 65 10.16 -10.09 -8.31
CA ALA A 65 9.59 -10.78 -9.48
C ALA A 65 8.08 -10.92 -9.34
N ARG A 66 7.60 -11.27 -8.14
CA ARG A 66 6.17 -11.38 -7.86
C ARG A 66 5.47 -10.03 -7.99
N TYR A 67 6.06 -8.96 -7.43
CA TYR A 67 5.48 -7.61 -7.54
C TYR A 67 5.43 -7.15 -8.99
N ASN A 68 6.46 -7.43 -9.76
CA ASN A 68 6.48 -7.07 -11.18
C ASN A 68 5.41 -7.82 -11.96
N ASP A 69 5.19 -9.09 -11.65
CA ASP A 69 4.10 -9.88 -12.25
C ASP A 69 2.73 -9.28 -11.90
N TRP A 70 2.52 -8.93 -10.63
CA TRP A 70 1.25 -8.33 -10.21
C TRP A 70 1.02 -6.96 -10.87
N ARG A 71 2.07 -6.14 -10.96
CA ARG A 71 1.97 -4.84 -11.66
C ARG A 71 1.61 -5.01 -13.12
N ALA A 72 2.21 -5.99 -13.77
CA ALA A 72 1.90 -6.31 -15.16
C ALA A 72 0.44 -6.73 -15.35
N ARG A 73 -0.19 -7.26 -14.30
CA ARG A 73 -1.60 -7.65 -14.30
C ARG A 73 -2.52 -6.55 -13.81
N GLY A 74 -2.02 -5.34 -13.64
CA GLY A 74 -2.82 -4.17 -13.29
C GLY A 74 -2.98 -3.91 -11.79
N VAL A 75 -2.28 -4.65 -10.95
CA VAL A 75 -2.33 -4.43 -9.49
C VAL A 75 -1.36 -3.33 -9.09
N ALA A 76 -1.82 -2.37 -8.32
CA ALA A 76 -0.94 -1.34 -7.77
C ALA A 76 -0.22 -1.89 -6.54
N VAL A 77 1.06 -2.18 -6.70
CA VAL A 77 1.90 -2.72 -5.64
C VAL A 77 2.99 -1.72 -5.31
N LEU A 78 3.04 -1.31 -4.06
CA LEU A 78 4.14 -0.52 -3.53
C LEU A 78 5.14 -1.49 -2.94
N ALA A 79 6.37 -1.46 -3.42
CA ALA A 79 7.34 -2.51 -3.11
C ALA A 79 7.56 -2.68 -1.61
N TYR A 80 7.78 -1.60 -0.87
CA TYR A 80 7.87 -1.69 0.58
C TYR A 80 7.85 -0.31 1.24
N VAL A 81 7.50 -0.34 2.53
CA VAL A 81 7.50 0.83 3.40
C VAL A 81 8.32 0.47 4.63
N ASP A 82 9.38 1.21 4.90
CA ASP A 82 10.37 0.84 5.90
C ASP A 82 10.66 1.91 6.96
N SER A 83 9.94 3.02 6.93
CA SER A 83 10.17 4.12 7.87
C SER A 83 8.90 4.96 8.04
N LEU A 84 8.88 5.80 9.09
CA LEU A 84 7.76 6.73 9.29
C LEU A 84 7.67 7.75 8.17
N GLU A 85 8.82 8.19 7.65
CA GLU A 85 8.84 9.11 6.52
C GLU A 85 8.28 8.47 5.26
N ALA A 86 8.68 7.22 4.98
CA ALA A 86 8.14 6.47 3.85
C ALA A 86 6.63 6.27 3.98
N VAL A 87 6.12 6.04 5.21
CA VAL A 87 4.68 5.96 5.45
C VAL A 87 4.01 7.27 5.04
N ASN A 88 4.52 8.40 5.50
CA ASN A 88 3.91 9.70 5.21
C ASN A 88 3.86 9.98 3.71
N GLN A 89 4.95 9.69 3.00
CA GLN A 89 5.01 9.84 1.55
C GLN A 89 4.02 8.93 0.84
N THR A 90 3.93 7.68 1.30
CA THR A 90 3.02 6.69 0.73
C THR A 90 1.56 7.09 0.93
N VAL A 91 1.21 7.53 2.13
CA VAL A 91 -0.16 7.97 2.44
C VAL A 91 -0.58 9.12 1.54
N ASP A 92 0.29 10.12 1.39
CA ASP A 92 0.00 11.28 0.54
C ASP A 92 -0.14 10.86 -0.92
N MET A 93 0.73 9.97 -1.40
CA MET A 93 0.68 9.46 -2.76
C MET A 93 -0.60 8.67 -3.02
N LEU A 94 -0.98 7.77 -2.12
CA LEU A 94 -2.20 6.98 -2.27
C LEU A 94 -3.45 7.86 -2.23
N PHE A 95 -3.47 8.86 -1.38
CA PHE A 95 -4.58 9.79 -1.29
C PHE A 95 -4.76 10.55 -2.60
N ALA A 96 -3.67 11.12 -3.13
CA ALA A 96 -3.70 11.84 -4.39
C ALA A 96 -4.08 10.94 -5.57
N ALA A 97 -3.51 9.74 -5.63
CA ALA A 97 -3.78 8.78 -6.71
C ALA A 97 -5.24 8.31 -6.69
N SER A 98 -5.81 8.08 -5.51
CA SER A 98 -7.20 7.64 -5.37
C SER A 98 -8.16 8.74 -5.77
N TYR A 99 -7.88 9.98 -5.41
CA TYR A 99 -8.64 11.16 -5.82
C TYR A 99 -8.63 11.30 -7.35
N ASP A 100 -7.44 11.30 -7.95
CA ASP A 100 -7.28 11.49 -9.39
C ASP A 100 -7.98 10.38 -10.18
N ALA A 101 -7.83 9.15 -9.76
CA ALA A 101 -8.46 8.01 -10.44
C ALA A 101 -9.99 8.11 -10.38
N TYR A 102 -10.54 8.45 -9.23
CA TYR A 102 -11.97 8.61 -9.07
C TYR A 102 -12.51 9.77 -9.92
N MET A 103 -11.83 10.91 -9.93
CA MET A 103 -12.23 12.07 -10.71
C MET A 103 -12.22 11.79 -12.20
N ARG A 104 -11.22 11.05 -12.70
CA ARG A 104 -11.19 10.64 -14.12
C ARG A 104 -12.33 9.70 -14.47
N THR A 105 -12.58 8.71 -13.59
CA THR A 105 -13.61 7.68 -13.83
C THR A 105 -15.00 8.30 -13.84
N THR A 106 -15.26 9.28 -12.99
CA THR A 106 -16.57 9.92 -12.88
C THR A 106 -16.76 11.10 -13.84
N GLY A 107 -15.69 11.49 -14.55
CA GLY A 107 -15.75 12.67 -15.43
C GLY A 107 -15.83 13.99 -14.67
N MET A 108 -15.54 14.01 -13.38
CA MET A 108 -15.62 15.20 -12.54
C MET A 108 -14.28 15.92 -12.41
N SER A 109 -13.33 15.65 -13.29
CA SER A 109 -12.04 16.35 -13.27
C SER A 109 -12.23 17.81 -13.67
N LEU A 110 -11.53 18.65 -12.93
CA LEU A 110 -11.51 20.08 -13.21
C LEU A 110 -10.63 20.40 -14.41
#